data_4605d66b30705b806fdad2076ad8f7a5
#
_entry.id   4605d66b30705b806fdad2076ad8f7a5
#
_cell.length_a   1.000
_cell.length_b   1.000
_cell.length_c   1.000
_cell.angle_alpha   90.00
_cell.angle_beta   90.00
_cell.angle_gamma   90.00
#
_symmetry.space_group_name_H-M   'P 1'
#
loop_
_entity.id
_entity.type
_entity.pdbx_description
1 polymer ?
#
loop_
_entity_poly.entity_id
_entity_poly.type
_entity_poly.pdbx_seq_one_letter_code
_entity_poly.pdbx_strand_id
1 'polypeptide(L)'
;MRRTRGESLEIDDALGLDKEAIFFKALCQKNMCLDASIPIFSDTRWQDAFFCGMLDVQLAPFRFDFVERADGSRNLALVSALGQFLLNEGHGAERRRYYCGVYNAEDLFHVRARRLDLLKRSDGSLADDYCGMVFDVMKARRAEGSVEVAEECILPVTVTQEEQRIDVADVRSEGSILSGRGEFRFLRLAGGTKVSSAEPFIVAAPILPGHSPRRKKLVLNILLDGLSWQAMRARDFRSVPNLMRFFSDGVIFNNNYCVAEYTFVSLGTIETGMMPHRSQVVWDKPMFGIDKEIKTLSEQMKDLGYYCVNVMGDGRGIYDGVTRGFDRLIVNPYLAQPAYDGVARTIEHLEAFDECDNYVFLHVEDAHSTPATIAPLALKTQTHIPWRHTSAPSSAAAEVSVRLPYNDAYLYDNPHRIETMDRELGRLFDYIETHYAPDEYIVCAYSDHGSSVYSEDAWYFSETQGGAALMLRGAGVPHLGTVEELSSCLDIYPMLAKLVGFAAPAGQLDGVLPRALGGAGRRYCISNSIYPEQTYKLSIRTQEHEFRLETARPTHHDGTVDMSRFASHIYTRDAAHEEVFDAALHAEFLRIAHEHAASFHEKWEEDC
;
A
#
# COMPACT_ATOMS: atom_id res chain seq x y z
N MET A 1 -10.55 16.11 -12.96
CA MET A 1 -10.97 17.49 -12.64
C MET A 1 -9.72 18.32 -12.45
N ARG A 2 -9.49 19.32 -13.29
CA ARG A 2 -8.47 20.32 -12.99
C ARG A 2 -8.99 21.12 -11.79
N ARG A 3 -8.29 21.04 -10.67
CA ARG A 3 -8.58 21.87 -9.51
C ARG A 3 -8.29 23.32 -9.87
N THR A 4 -9.29 24.16 -9.82
CA THR A 4 -9.11 25.59 -9.78
C THR A 4 -8.71 25.98 -8.35
N ARG A 5 -7.66 26.77 -8.22
CA ARG A 5 -7.16 27.30 -6.95
C ARG A 5 -8.29 27.96 -6.17
N GLY A 6 -8.36 27.67 -4.88
CA GLY A 6 -9.26 28.36 -3.96
C GLY A 6 -10.68 27.85 -3.89
N GLU A 7 -11.04 26.81 -4.63
CA GLU A 7 -12.33 26.14 -4.42
C GLU A 7 -12.21 25.16 -3.25
N SER A 8 -12.87 25.52 -2.14
CA SER A 8 -13.25 24.51 -1.16
C SER A 8 -13.99 23.40 -1.91
N LEU A 9 -13.61 22.14 -1.69
CA LEU A 9 -14.34 21.01 -2.25
C LEU A 9 -15.80 21.16 -1.85
N GLU A 10 -16.62 21.71 -2.75
CA GLU A 10 -18.04 21.56 -2.66
C GLU A 10 -18.33 20.10 -3.01
N ILE A 11 -18.74 19.37 -2.02
CA ILE A 11 -19.31 18.04 -2.22
C ILE A 11 -20.62 18.28 -2.92
N ASP A 12 -20.83 17.51 -3.97
CA ASP A 12 -22.02 17.55 -4.78
C ASP A 12 -23.25 17.50 -3.86
N ASP A 13 -24.00 18.60 -3.81
CA ASP A 13 -25.25 18.72 -3.03
C ASP A 13 -26.25 17.60 -3.35
N ALA A 14 -26.10 16.94 -4.49
CA ALA A 14 -26.92 15.80 -4.89
C ALA A 14 -26.82 14.58 -3.95
N LEU A 15 -25.76 14.49 -3.14
CA LEU A 15 -25.58 13.41 -2.17
C LEU A 15 -25.88 13.85 -0.74
N GLY A 16 -26.18 15.13 -0.50
CA GLY A 16 -26.43 15.66 0.85
C GLY A 16 -25.22 15.58 1.78
N LEU A 17 -24.04 15.52 1.21
CA LEU A 17 -22.78 15.39 1.93
C LEU A 17 -22.16 16.76 2.12
N ASP A 18 -21.93 17.14 3.34
CA ASP A 18 -21.28 18.39 3.70
C ASP A 18 -19.79 18.22 4.04
N LYS A 19 -19.17 19.30 4.54
CA LYS A 19 -17.76 19.29 4.94
C LYS A 19 -17.41 18.22 5.98
N GLU A 20 -18.37 17.79 6.77
CA GLU A 20 -18.18 16.77 7.77
C GLU A 20 -18.05 15.38 7.14
N ALA A 21 -18.77 15.10 6.05
CA ALA A 21 -18.60 13.86 5.31
C ALA A 21 -17.21 13.76 4.65
N ILE A 22 -16.62 14.87 4.19
CA ILE A 22 -15.22 14.91 3.71
C ILE A 22 -14.26 14.59 4.85
N PHE A 23 -14.54 15.15 6.02
CA PHE A 23 -13.74 14.90 7.20
C PHE A 23 -13.83 13.42 7.64
N PHE A 24 -15.00 12.86 7.63
CA PHE A 24 -15.25 11.44 7.89
C PHE A 24 -14.52 10.55 6.88
N LYS A 25 -14.44 11.00 5.64
CA LYS A 25 -13.63 10.40 4.59
C LYS A 25 -12.16 10.33 4.96
N ALA A 26 -11.60 11.45 5.45
CA ALA A 26 -10.24 11.54 5.95
C ALA A 26 -9.97 10.56 7.08
N LEU A 27 -10.97 10.33 7.87
CA LEU A 27 -10.96 9.56 9.07
C LEU A 27 -10.76 8.08 8.83
N CYS A 28 -11.54 7.50 7.98
CA CYS A 28 -11.43 6.09 7.67
C CYS A 28 -10.21 5.79 6.81
N GLN A 29 -9.67 6.79 6.11
CA GLN A 29 -8.41 6.62 5.41
C GLN A 29 -7.22 6.45 6.34
N LYS A 30 -7.26 7.11 7.51
CA LYS A 30 -6.22 6.93 8.54
C LYS A 30 -6.37 5.63 9.30
N ASN A 31 -7.61 5.17 9.47
CA ASN A 31 -7.90 4.06 10.36
C ASN A 31 -9.21 3.41 9.98
N MET A 32 -9.20 2.42 9.12
CA MET A 32 -10.27 1.42 9.13
C MET A 32 -10.36 0.76 10.51
N CYS A 33 -9.34 0.94 11.32
CA CYS A 33 -9.24 0.60 12.72
C CYS A 33 -9.01 1.84 13.57
N LEU A 34 -10.05 2.45 14.02
CA LEU A 34 -10.22 3.01 15.35
C LEU A 34 -9.07 3.77 15.97
N ASP A 35 -8.71 4.89 15.45
CA ASP A 35 -7.95 5.82 16.27
C ASP A 35 -8.84 6.90 16.90
N ALA A 36 -8.60 7.12 18.20
CA ALA A 36 -9.43 7.83 19.14
C ALA A 36 -9.47 9.35 18.99
N SER A 37 -8.68 9.90 18.13
CA SER A 37 -8.46 11.36 18.11
C SER A 37 -9.48 12.13 17.29
N ILE A 38 -10.60 11.50 16.89
CA ILE A 38 -11.47 12.05 15.90
C ILE A 38 -12.79 12.53 16.45
N PRO A 39 -13.21 13.79 16.17
CA PRO A 39 -14.51 14.31 16.57
C PRO A 39 -15.63 13.52 15.92
N ILE A 40 -16.70 13.30 16.65
CA ILE A 40 -17.67 12.29 16.36
C ILE A 40 -19.00 12.90 16.03
N PHE A 41 -19.55 12.39 14.97
CA PHE A 41 -20.91 12.70 14.58
C PHE A 41 -21.85 11.68 15.19
N SER A 42 -22.90 12.15 15.85
CA SER A 42 -23.88 11.31 16.53
C SER A 42 -25.02 10.83 15.62
N ASP A 43 -24.96 11.12 14.33
CA ASP A 43 -26.03 10.86 13.38
C ASP A 43 -25.70 9.67 12.48
N THR A 44 -26.54 8.65 12.49
CA THR A 44 -26.40 7.44 11.67
C THR A 44 -26.43 7.71 10.16
N ARG A 45 -26.97 8.84 9.72
CA ARG A 45 -26.94 9.26 8.32
C ARG A 45 -25.52 9.48 7.82
N TRP A 46 -24.59 9.78 8.71
CA TRP A 46 -23.19 9.95 8.40
C TRP A 46 -22.50 8.65 7.99
N GLN A 47 -22.92 7.54 8.53
CA GLN A 47 -22.37 6.24 8.18
C GLN A 47 -22.64 5.93 6.71
N ASP A 48 -23.87 6.11 6.26
CA ASP A 48 -24.25 5.90 4.87
C ASP A 48 -23.61 6.96 3.95
N ALA A 49 -23.62 8.21 4.37
CA ALA A 49 -23.05 9.32 3.64
C ALA A 49 -21.55 9.18 3.46
N PHE A 50 -20.85 8.78 4.50
CA PHE A 50 -19.43 8.54 4.48
C PHE A 50 -19.02 7.52 3.43
N PHE A 51 -19.62 6.36 3.46
CA PHE A 51 -19.32 5.31 2.51
C PHE A 51 -19.83 5.62 1.11
N CYS A 52 -20.97 6.25 0.97
CA CYS A 52 -21.50 6.68 -0.33
C CYS A 52 -20.64 7.80 -0.97
N GLY A 53 -20.15 8.75 -0.18
CA GLY A 53 -19.36 9.87 -0.71
C GLY A 53 -17.96 9.51 -1.16
N MET A 54 -17.35 8.54 -0.49
CA MET A 54 -15.94 8.19 -0.74
C MET A 54 -15.70 7.06 -1.68
N LEU A 55 -16.43 5.99 -1.43
CA LEU A 55 -16.16 4.69 -1.98
C LEU A 55 -17.32 4.23 -2.86
N ASP A 56 -18.34 5.07 -3.02
CA ASP A 56 -19.61 4.64 -3.61
C ASP A 56 -20.17 3.41 -2.87
N VAL A 57 -20.10 3.44 -1.55
CA VAL A 57 -20.40 2.29 -0.72
C VAL A 57 -21.86 2.25 -0.35
N GLN A 58 -22.52 1.15 -0.68
CA GLN A 58 -23.76 0.75 -0.02
C GLN A 58 -23.42 -0.19 1.11
N LEU A 59 -23.58 0.29 2.33
CA LEU A 59 -23.44 -0.51 3.52
C LEU A 59 -24.71 -1.30 3.78
N ALA A 60 -24.76 -2.50 3.35
CA ALA A 60 -25.64 -3.47 3.92
C ALA A 60 -25.03 -4.85 3.70
N PRO A 61 -24.68 -5.57 4.70
CA PRO A 61 -24.98 -5.43 6.13
C PRO A 61 -23.77 -5.06 7.00
N PHE A 62 -22.79 -4.33 6.50
CA PHE A 62 -21.78 -3.70 7.36
C PHE A 62 -22.45 -2.62 8.15
N ARG A 63 -22.32 -2.68 9.42
CA ARG A 63 -22.77 -1.64 10.30
C ARG A 63 -21.60 -1.16 11.13
N PHE A 64 -21.28 0.11 10.97
CA PHE A 64 -20.43 0.83 11.88
C PHE A 64 -21.33 1.60 12.84
N ASP A 65 -21.02 1.56 14.12
CA ASP A 65 -21.65 2.39 15.13
C ASP A 65 -20.57 3.16 15.90
N PHE A 66 -20.98 4.26 16.48
CA PHE A 66 -20.12 5.01 17.37
C PHE A 66 -20.09 4.37 18.75
N VAL A 67 -18.90 4.01 19.20
CA VAL A 67 -18.68 3.49 20.55
C VAL A 67 -18.12 4.60 21.42
N GLU A 68 -18.80 4.91 22.51
CA GLU A 68 -18.36 5.89 23.48
C GLU A 68 -17.28 5.30 24.37
N ARG A 69 -16.16 6.01 24.52
CA ARG A 69 -15.06 5.63 25.40
C ARG A 69 -15.27 6.16 26.80
N ALA A 70 -14.50 5.63 27.76
CA ALA A 70 -14.54 6.05 29.16
C ALA A 70 -14.14 7.53 29.37
N ASP A 71 -13.44 8.15 28.42
CA ASP A 71 -13.07 9.56 28.41
C ASP A 71 -14.14 10.47 27.78
N GLY A 72 -15.27 9.90 27.35
CA GLY A 72 -16.35 10.62 26.68
C GLY A 72 -16.11 10.83 25.17
N SER A 73 -14.96 10.39 24.63
CA SER A 73 -14.74 10.35 23.18
C SER A 73 -15.49 9.17 22.57
N ARG A 74 -15.81 9.28 21.30
CA ARG A 74 -16.49 8.22 20.59
C ARG A 74 -15.65 7.76 19.41
N ASN A 75 -15.65 6.51 19.09
CA ASN A 75 -15.02 5.93 17.92
C ASN A 75 -16.02 5.29 17.00
N LEU A 76 -15.72 5.36 15.72
CA LEU A 76 -16.41 4.52 14.78
C LEU A 76 -15.95 3.08 14.97
N ALA A 77 -16.87 2.18 15.20
CA ALA A 77 -16.61 0.77 15.40
C ALA A 77 -17.41 -0.08 14.43
N LEU A 78 -16.77 -1.09 13.86
CA LEU A 78 -17.43 -2.09 13.06
C LEU A 78 -18.29 -2.96 13.96
N VAL A 79 -19.61 -2.85 13.84
CA VAL A 79 -20.58 -3.61 14.65
C VAL A 79 -21.14 -4.84 13.92
N SER A 80 -20.96 -4.90 12.61
CA SER A 80 -21.37 -6.05 11.82
C SER A 80 -20.36 -6.24 10.69
N ALA A 81 -19.80 -7.42 10.61
CA ALA A 81 -18.74 -7.75 9.66
C ALA A 81 -19.26 -8.27 8.33
N LEU A 82 -20.43 -7.87 7.92
CA LEU A 82 -21.01 -8.33 6.67
C LEU A 82 -21.39 -7.15 5.84
N GLY A 83 -20.56 -6.87 4.87
CA GLY A 83 -20.72 -5.65 4.16
C GLY A 83 -20.50 -5.70 2.69
N GLN A 84 -21.18 -4.78 2.08
CA GLN A 84 -21.02 -4.42 0.70
C GLN A 84 -20.51 -2.99 0.67
N PHE A 85 -19.38 -2.75 0.03
CA PHE A 85 -19.03 -1.40 -0.31
C PHE A 85 -18.68 -1.26 -1.77
N LEU A 86 -19.01 -0.09 -2.28
CA LEU A 86 -18.72 0.30 -3.63
C LEU A 86 -17.42 1.10 -3.60
N LEU A 87 -16.35 0.54 -4.09
CA LEU A 87 -15.15 1.31 -4.38
C LEU A 87 -15.37 2.08 -5.67
N ASN A 88 -15.10 3.38 -5.64
CA ASN A 88 -15.20 4.22 -6.82
C ASN A 88 -13.99 3.95 -7.74
N GLU A 89 -14.02 2.81 -8.44
CA GLU A 89 -13.02 2.44 -9.41
C GLU A 89 -13.42 2.87 -10.82
N GLY A 90 -12.46 3.40 -11.53
CA GLY A 90 -12.47 3.44 -12.99
C GLY A 90 -13.04 4.67 -13.61
N HIS A 91 -12.78 4.69 -14.90
CA HIS A 91 -13.18 5.70 -15.86
C HIS A 91 -14.63 5.46 -16.27
N GLY A 92 -15.50 6.45 -16.10
CA GLY A 92 -16.84 6.44 -16.66
C GLY A 92 -17.95 5.88 -15.76
N ALA A 93 -19.08 5.54 -16.40
CA ALA A 93 -20.35 5.26 -15.74
C ALA A 93 -20.45 3.88 -15.05
N GLU A 94 -19.48 3.01 -15.20
CA GLU A 94 -19.52 1.70 -14.57
C GLU A 94 -18.89 1.76 -13.18
N ARG A 95 -19.71 2.00 -12.18
CA ARG A 95 -19.35 1.86 -10.77
C ARG A 95 -19.31 0.38 -10.42
N ARG A 96 -18.16 -0.12 -10.02
CA ARG A 96 -18.02 -1.52 -9.60
C ARG A 96 -18.26 -1.65 -8.11
N ARG A 97 -19.13 -2.58 -7.75
CA ARG A 97 -19.44 -2.89 -6.36
C ARG A 97 -18.45 -3.90 -5.82
N TYR A 98 -17.94 -3.62 -4.63
CA TYR A 98 -17.14 -4.57 -3.87
C TYR A 98 -17.94 -5.08 -2.70
N TYR A 99 -17.81 -6.36 -2.46
CA TYR A 99 -18.41 -7.02 -1.33
C TYR A 99 -17.32 -7.59 -0.47
N CYS A 100 -17.48 -7.49 0.83
CA CYS A 100 -16.49 -7.89 1.80
C CYS A 100 -16.90 -9.17 2.50
N GLY A 101 -16.02 -10.14 2.50
CA GLY A 101 -15.99 -11.21 3.48
C GLY A 101 -15.07 -10.81 4.64
N VAL A 102 -15.13 -11.56 5.71
CA VAL A 102 -14.26 -11.33 6.87
C VAL A 102 -13.50 -12.60 7.18
N TYR A 103 -12.18 -12.49 7.22
CA TYR A 103 -11.32 -13.49 7.82
C TYR A 103 -10.97 -13.07 9.25
N ASN A 104 -10.99 -14.00 10.17
CA ASN A 104 -10.36 -13.79 11.46
C ASN A 104 -8.83 -13.98 11.31
N ALA A 105 -8.04 -13.19 12.00
CA ALA A 105 -6.60 -13.43 12.12
C ALA A 105 -6.27 -14.84 12.65
N GLU A 106 -7.18 -15.42 13.41
CA GLU A 106 -7.10 -16.79 13.89
C GLU A 106 -7.36 -17.85 12.81
N ASP A 107 -7.85 -17.50 11.63
CA ASP A 107 -8.04 -18.44 10.51
C ASP A 107 -6.72 -19.06 10.04
N LEU A 108 -5.60 -18.37 10.23
CA LEU A 108 -4.27 -18.97 10.05
C LEU A 108 -4.04 -20.23 10.89
N PHE A 109 -4.79 -20.40 11.99
CA PHE A 109 -4.77 -21.55 12.86
C PHE A 109 -5.98 -22.46 12.69
N HIS A 110 -6.73 -22.31 11.57
CA HIS A 110 -7.96 -23.05 11.29
C HIS A 110 -9.10 -22.84 12.29
N VAL A 111 -9.07 -21.74 13.05
CA VAL A 111 -10.15 -21.36 13.96
C VAL A 111 -11.08 -20.39 13.25
N ARG A 112 -12.12 -20.90 12.63
CA ARG A 112 -13.19 -20.07 12.04
C ARG A 112 -13.99 -19.40 13.14
N ALA A 113 -13.68 -18.16 13.44
CA ALA A 113 -14.54 -17.37 14.32
C ALA A 113 -15.77 -16.90 13.53
N ARG A 114 -16.81 -17.71 13.55
CA ARG A 114 -18.14 -17.35 13.05
C ARG A 114 -18.85 -16.31 13.92
N ARG A 115 -18.19 -15.73 14.93
CA ARG A 115 -18.87 -15.05 16.01
C ARG A 115 -18.28 -13.69 16.30
N LEU A 116 -18.78 -12.69 15.59
CA LEU A 116 -18.67 -11.29 16.02
C LEU A 116 -19.21 -11.04 17.45
N ASP A 117 -20.12 -11.89 17.91
CA ASP A 117 -20.61 -11.88 19.29
C ASP A 117 -19.48 -12.14 20.32
N LEU A 118 -18.41 -12.83 19.95
CA LEU A 118 -17.23 -12.98 20.82
C LEU A 118 -16.46 -11.67 20.98
N LEU A 119 -16.62 -10.73 20.07
CA LEU A 119 -16.02 -9.42 20.13
C LEU A 119 -16.82 -8.42 20.94
N LYS A 120 -18.03 -8.80 21.36
CA LYS A 120 -18.88 -7.96 22.21
C LYS A 120 -18.58 -8.20 23.68
N ARG A 121 -18.36 -7.12 24.39
CA ARG A 121 -18.33 -7.15 25.85
C ARG A 121 -19.75 -7.39 26.40
N SER A 122 -19.83 -7.75 27.68
CA SER A 122 -21.10 -7.99 28.37
C SER A 122 -22.08 -6.81 28.35
N ASP A 123 -21.58 -5.60 28.15
CA ASP A 123 -22.36 -4.37 28.01
C ASP A 123 -22.80 -4.07 26.57
N GLY A 124 -22.49 -4.97 25.62
CA GLY A 124 -22.81 -4.84 24.20
C GLY A 124 -21.82 -3.99 23.41
N SER A 125 -20.84 -3.38 24.06
CA SER A 125 -19.74 -2.69 23.36
C SER A 125 -18.81 -3.70 22.67
N LEU A 126 -18.12 -3.23 21.62
CA LEU A 126 -17.08 -4.04 20.98
C LEU A 126 -15.83 -4.07 21.85
N ALA A 127 -15.18 -5.23 21.90
CA ALA A 127 -13.85 -5.33 22.47
C ALA A 127 -12.86 -4.51 21.62
N ASP A 128 -11.82 -3.98 22.26
CA ASP A 128 -10.77 -3.24 21.54
C ASP A 128 -9.96 -4.14 20.58
N ASP A 129 -10.18 -5.45 20.63
CA ASP A 129 -9.42 -6.50 19.94
C ASP A 129 -10.03 -6.91 18.57
N TYR A 130 -11.12 -6.29 18.13
CA TYR A 130 -11.71 -6.66 16.83
C TYR A 130 -10.84 -6.26 15.63
N CYS A 131 -9.77 -5.53 15.85
CA CYS A 131 -8.74 -5.22 14.87
C CYS A 131 -7.93 -6.46 14.37
N GLY A 132 -8.15 -7.63 14.94
CA GLY A 132 -7.61 -8.89 14.43
C GLY A 132 -8.33 -9.46 13.21
N MET A 133 -9.39 -8.81 12.72
CA MET A 133 -10.10 -9.26 11.54
C MET A 133 -9.37 -8.85 10.26
N VAL A 134 -9.26 -9.79 9.34
CA VAL A 134 -8.79 -9.55 7.99
C VAL A 134 -9.98 -9.56 7.04
N PHE A 135 -10.06 -8.56 6.18
CA PHE A 135 -11.14 -8.43 5.21
C PHE A 135 -10.74 -9.01 3.87
N ASP A 136 -11.59 -9.85 3.29
CA ASP A 136 -11.48 -10.32 1.92
C ASP A 136 -12.50 -9.56 1.06
N VAL A 137 -12.02 -8.63 0.27
CA VAL A 137 -12.81 -7.68 -0.50
C VAL A 137 -12.74 -8.04 -1.98
N MET A 138 -13.89 -8.25 -2.61
CA MET A 138 -13.98 -8.63 -4.02
C MET A 138 -14.95 -7.76 -4.79
N LYS A 139 -14.66 -7.57 -6.07
CA LYS A 139 -15.60 -7.00 -7.04
C LYS A 139 -16.75 -7.98 -7.24
N ALA A 140 -17.95 -7.58 -6.85
CA ALA A 140 -19.09 -8.46 -6.88
C ALA A 140 -20.38 -7.71 -7.19
N ARG A 141 -21.46 -8.45 -7.39
CA ARG A 141 -22.81 -7.91 -7.57
C ARG A 141 -23.83 -8.71 -6.77
N ARG A 142 -24.88 -8.07 -6.35
CA ARG A 142 -26.04 -8.74 -5.81
C ARG A 142 -26.80 -9.45 -6.93
N ALA A 143 -27.14 -10.69 -6.71
CA ALA A 143 -27.92 -11.52 -7.59
C ALA A 143 -29.25 -11.89 -6.93
N GLU A 144 -30.30 -11.97 -7.71
CA GLU A 144 -31.63 -12.42 -7.29
C GLU A 144 -32.05 -13.61 -8.17
N GLY A 145 -32.59 -14.63 -7.53
CA GLY A 145 -33.01 -15.85 -8.21
C GLY A 145 -31.84 -16.72 -8.67
N SER A 146 -31.27 -16.48 -9.84
CA SER A 146 -30.21 -17.35 -10.34
C SER A 146 -29.18 -16.64 -11.23
N VAL A 147 -27.97 -17.21 -11.25
CA VAL A 147 -26.86 -16.85 -12.13
C VAL A 147 -26.42 -18.10 -12.88
N GLU A 148 -26.21 -18.01 -14.16
CA GLU A 148 -25.64 -19.08 -15.00
C GLU A 148 -24.23 -18.69 -15.46
N VAL A 149 -23.28 -19.61 -15.37
CA VAL A 149 -21.91 -19.40 -15.84
C VAL A 149 -21.78 -19.96 -17.27
N ALA A 150 -21.20 -19.16 -18.18
CA ALA A 150 -21.13 -19.52 -19.60
C ALA A 150 -20.02 -20.56 -19.90
N GLU A 151 -18.95 -20.54 -19.12
CA GLU A 151 -17.77 -21.39 -19.30
C GLU A 151 -17.23 -21.88 -17.96
N GLU A 152 -16.28 -22.82 -17.99
CA GLU A 152 -15.65 -23.29 -16.77
C GLU A 152 -14.99 -22.14 -16.03
N CYS A 153 -15.30 -21.98 -14.74
CA CYS A 153 -14.77 -20.91 -13.92
C CYS A 153 -14.74 -21.28 -12.43
N ILE A 154 -14.01 -20.49 -11.67
CA ILE A 154 -14.14 -20.43 -10.22
C ILE A 154 -15.02 -19.21 -9.92
N LEU A 155 -16.21 -19.44 -9.36
CA LEU A 155 -17.16 -18.39 -9.01
C LEU A 155 -17.15 -18.12 -7.51
N PRO A 156 -16.67 -16.95 -7.06
CA PRO A 156 -16.81 -16.57 -5.66
C PRO A 156 -18.27 -16.17 -5.37
N VAL A 157 -18.84 -16.78 -4.33
CA VAL A 157 -20.22 -16.57 -3.91
C VAL A 157 -20.26 -16.33 -2.41
N THR A 158 -21.05 -15.36 -1.98
CA THR A 158 -21.39 -15.19 -0.57
C THR A 158 -22.88 -14.91 -0.40
N VAL A 159 -23.38 -14.97 0.82
CA VAL A 159 -24.80 -14.88 1.14
C VAL A 159 -25.11 -13.66 1.98
N THR A 160 -26.35 -13.24 1.95
CA THR A 160 -26.82 -12.05 2.67
C THR A 160 -27.45 -12.37 4.02
N GLN A 161 -27.72 -13.65 4.29
CA GLN A 161 -28.35 -14.11 5.53
C GLN A 161 -27.57 -15.27 6.16
N GLU A 162 -27.74 -15.46 7.46
CA GLU A 162 -27.19 -16.63 8.14
C GLU A 162 -27.84 -17.94 7.63
N GLU A 163 -27.04 -18.96 7.46
CA GLU A 163 -27.49 -20.29 7.03
C GLU A 163 -28.31 -20.28 5.72
N GLN A 164 -27.95 -19.41 4.80
CA GLN A 164 -28.63 -19.31 3.50
C GLN A 164 -28.22 -20.47 2.58
N ARG A 165 -29.23 -21.06 1.94
CA ARG A 165 -29.03 -22.15 0.98
C ARG A 165 -28.72 -21.60 -0.40
N ILE A 166 -27.65 -22.11 -1.01
CA ILE A 166 -27.28 -21.92 -2.40
C ILE A 166 -27.45 -23.24 -3.13
N ASP A 167 -28.29 -23.27 -4.14
CA ASP A 167 -28.49 -24.43 -5.01
C ASP A 167 -27.61 -24.30 -6.25
N VAL A 168 -26.93 -25.40 -6.60
CA VAL A 168 -26.02 -25.49 -7.75
C VAL A 168 -26.49 -26.65 -8.60
N ALA A 169 -26.74 -26.39 -9.89
CA ALA A 169 -27.21 -27.40 -10.82
C ALA A 169 -26.51 -27.28 -12.18
N ASP A 170 -26.02 -28.39 -12.71
CA ASP A 170 -25.55 -28.53 -14.07
C ASP A 170 -26.33 -29.64 -14.81
N VAL A 171 -25.94 -29.96 -16.03
CA VAL A 171 -26.59 -31.01 -16.84
C VAL A 171 -26.44 -32.43 -16.28
N ARG A 172 -25.58 -32.63 -15.31
CA ARG A 172 -25.21 -33.95 -14.76
C ARG A 172 -25.61 -34.15 -13.31
N SER A 173 -25.64 -33.04 -12.53
CA SER A 173 -25.83 -33.08 -11.09
C SER A 173 -26.52 -31.82 -10.56
N GLU A 174 -27.21 -32.00 -9.45
CA GLU A 174 -27.73 -30.91 -8.62
C GLU A 174 -27.34 -31.13 -7.17
N GLY A 175 -27.12 -30.04 -6.44
CA GLY A 175 -26.76 -30.06 -5.05
C GLY A 175 -27.00 -28.73 -4.37
N SER A 176 -26.86 -28.71 -3.06
CA SER A 176 -27.05 -27.50 -2.28
C SER A 176 -25.90 -27.31 -1.29
N ILE A 177 -25.52 -26.06 -1.10
CA ILE A 177 -24.52 -25.63 -0.14
C ILE A 177 -25.22 -24.74 0.87
N LEU A 178 -25.09 -25.04 2.15
CA LEU A 178 -25.49 -24.12 3.22
C LEU A 178 -24.32 -23.19 3.51
N SER A 179 -24.51 -21.90 3.38
CA SER A 179 -23.48 -20.89 3.59
C SER A 179 -23.85 -19.96 4.73
N GLY A 180 -22.90 -19.67 5.59
CA GLY A 180 -22.99 -18.60 6.57
C GLY A 180 -22.60 -17.26 5.94
N ARG A 181 -23.07 -16.17 6.53
CA ARG A 181 -22.65 -14.83 6.14
C ARG A 181 -21.15 -14.62 6.44
N GLY A 182 -20.50 -13.76 5.68
CA GLY A 182 -19.16 -13.25 5.99
C GLY A 182 -18.01 -13.98 5.33
N GLU A 183 -18.27 -15.01 4.53
CA GLU A 183 -17.21 -15.70 3.79
C GLU A 183 -17.58 -15.78 2.31
N PHE A 184 -16.61 -15.52 1.43
CA PHE A 184 -16.72 -15.95 0.05
C PHE A 184 -16.40 -17.44 -0.06
N ARG A 185 -17.28 -18.19 -0.72
CA ARG A 185 -17.02 -19.55 -1.16
C ARG A 185 -16.64 -19.56 -2.62
N PHE A 186 -15.57 -20.20 -2.93
CA PHE A 186 -15.08 -20.35 -4.29
C PHE A 186 -15.62 -21.67 -4.86
N LEU A 187 -16.52 -21.56 -5.83
CA LEU A 187 -17.15 -22.72 -6.46
C LEU A 187 -16.54 -22.94 -7.84
N ARG A 188 -15.87 -24.09 -8.04
CA ARG A 188 -15.44 -24.49 -9.38
C ARG A 188 -16.62 -25.07 -10.12
N LEU A 189 -17.00 -24.43 -11.21
CA LEU A 189 -18.23 -24.70 -11.97
C LEU A 189 -17.90 -24.96 -13.42
N ALA A 190 -18.56 -25.98 -14.01
CA ALA A 190 -18.53 -26.20 -15.45
C ALA A 190 -19.41 -25.15 -16.19
N GLY A 191 -19.13 -24.90 -17.46
CA GLY A 191 -20.00 -24.06 -18.30
C GLY A 191 -21.44 -24.58 -18.34
N GLY A 192 -22.42 -23.69 -18.29
CA GLY A 192 -23.85 -24.02 -18.21
C GLY A 192 -24.35 -24.33 -16.80
N THR A 193 -23.50 -24.25 -15.77
CA THR A 193 -23.94 -24.43 -14.38
C THR A 193 -24.73 -23.23 -13.90
N LYS A 194 -25.87 -23.50 -13.27
CA LYS A 194 -26.76 -22.53 -12.64
C LYS A 194 -26.57 -22.52 -11.14
N VAL A 195 -26.34 -21.34 -10.58
CA VAL A 195 -26.28 -21.07 -9.14
C VAL A 195 -27.50 -20.25 -8.77
N SER A 196 -28.24 -20.66 -7.75
CA SER A 196 -29.49 -20.01 -7.36
C SER A 196 -29.73 -20.03 -5.87
N SER A 197 -30.57 -19.11 -5.40
CA SER A 197 -31.03 -19.07 -4.01
C SER A 197 -32.42 -18.46 -3.94
N ALA A 198 -33.20 -18.83 -2.95
CA ALA A 198 -34.50 -18.23 -2.66
C ALA A 198 -34.36 -16.77 -2.21
N GLU A 199 -33.27 -16.45 -1.54
CA GLU A 199 -32.94 -15.12 -1.06
C GLU A 199 -31.84 -14.48 -1.93
N PRO A 200 -31.74 -13.15 -1.96
CA PRO A 200 -30.64 -12.49 -2.66
C PRO A 200 -29.29 -12.98 -2.16
N PHE A 201 -28.35 -13.14 -3.08
CA PHE A 201 -26.98 -13.55 -2.80
C PHE A 201 -25.98 -12.71 -3.59
N ILE A 202 -24.72 -12.87 -3.33
CA ILE A 202 -23.67 -12.04 -3.89
C ILE A 202 -22.72 -12.93 -4.69
N VAL A 203 -22.42 -12.53 -5.92
CA VAL A 203 -21.48 -13.22 -6.79
C VAL A 203 -20.41 -12.25 -7.25
N ALA A 204 -19.15 -12.64 -7.09
CA ALA A 204 -18.04 -11.92 -7.70
C ALA A 204 -17.91 -12.25 -9.21
N ALA A 205 -16.99 -11.55 -9.88
CA ALA A 205 -16.65 -11.88 -11.25
C ALA A 205 -16.11 -13.32 -11.33
N PRO A 206 -16.53 -14.11 -12.33
CA PRO A 206 -15.95 -15.43 -12.57
C PRO A 206 -14.44 -15.33 -12.79
N ILE A 207 -13.68 -16.20 -12.12
CA ILE A 207 -12.24 -16.34 -12.30
C ILE A 207 -12.04 -17.48 -13.30
N LEU A 208 -11.42 -17.17 -14.44
CA LEU A 208 -11.21 -18.14 -15.51
C LEU A 208 -9.86 -18.84 -15.32
N PRO A 209 -9.83 -20.14 -15.00
CA PRO A 209 -8.58 -20.90 -14.98
C PRO A 209 -7.94 -20.92 -16.38
N GLY A 210 -6.64 -20.78 -16.41
CA GLY A 210 -5.88 -20.89 -17.66
C GLY A 210 -4.67 -19.99 -17.72
N HIS A 211 -3.61 -20.53 -18.33
CA HIS A 211 -2.37 -19.80 -18.57
C HIS A 211 -2.33 -19.27 -20.00
N SER A 212 -1.89 -18.04 -20.15
CA SER A 212 -1.63 -17.45 -21.45
C SER A 212 -0.13 -17.51 -21.77
N PRO A 213 0.26 -17.99 -22.97
CA PRO A 213 1.67 -17.96 -23.36
C PRO A 213 2.25 -16.55 -23.51
N ARG A 214 1.40 -15.53 -23.44
CA ARG A 214 1.81 -14.11 -23.47
C ARG A 214 2.07 -13.52 -22.10
N ARG A 215 1.71 -14.23 -21.05
CA ARG A 215 1.88 -13.78 -19.66
C ARG A 215 2.85 -14.68 -18.89
N LYS A 216 3.42 -14.16 -17.84
CA LYS A 216 4.08 -14.98 -16.82
C LYS A 216 3.02 -15.55 -15.89
N LYS A 217 3.24 -16.75 -15.37
CA LYS A 217 2.30 -17.35 -14.40
C LYS A 217 2.20 -16.52 -13.13
N LEU A 218 3.32 -15.88 -12.74
CA LEU A 218 3.40 -15.05 -11.55
C LEU A 218 4.15 -13.75 -11.82
N VAL A 219 3.53 -12.62 -11.48
CA VAL A 219 4.19 -11.34 -11.25
C VAL A 219 3.94 -10.96 -9.80
N LEU A 220 4.99 -10.88 -9.00
CA LEU A 220 4.91 -10.62 -7.56
C LEU A 220 5.67 -9.34 -7.21
N ASN A 221 4.94 -8.35 -6.72
CA ASN A 221 5.49 -7.15 -6.13
C ASN A 221 5.48 -7.28 -4.62
N ILE A 222 6.64 -7.13 -3.98
CA ILE A 222 6.78 -7.19 -2.53
C ILE A 222 7.22 -5.81 -2.04
N LEU A 223 6.33 -5.14 -1.31
CA LEU A 223 6.66 -3.93 -0.56
C LEU A 223 7.23 -4.31 0.81
N LEU A 224 8.46 -3.91 1.05
CA LEU A 224 9.19 -4.05 2.32
C LEU A 224 9.17 -2.69 3.02
N ASP A 225 8.02 -2.37 3.65
CA ASP A 225 7.74 -1.03 4.17
C ASP A 225 8.82 -0.53 5.13
N GLY A 226 9.39 0.63 4.81
CA GLY A 226 10.40 1.27 5.63
C GLY A 226 11.76 0.56 5.72
N LEU A 227 12.04 -0.43 4.86
CA LEU A 227 13.32 -1.12 4.87
C LEU A 227 14.45 -0.19 4.39
N SER A 228 15.25 0.29 5.32
CA SER A 228 16.42 1.12 5.04
C SER A 228 17.54 0.31 4.39
N TRP A 229 17.72 0.46 3.07
CA TRP A 229 18.74 -0.28 2.34
C TRP A 229 20.15 0.06 2.81
N GLN A 230 20.42 1.35 3.06
CA GLN A 230 21.75 1.79 3.50
C GLN A 230 22.07 1.30 4.93
N ALA A 231 21.08 1.21 5.81
CA ALA A 231 21.27 0.60 7.13
C ALA A 231 21.56 -0.90 7.04
N MET A 232 20.96 -1.62 6.10
CA MET A 232 21.28 -3.04 5.84
C MET A 232 22.67 -3.19 5.24
N ARG A 233 23.03 -2.34 4.28
CA ARG A 233 24.37 -2.31 3.67
C ARG A 233 25.48 -2.05 4.71
N ALA A 234 25.27 -1.09 5.61
CA ALA A 234 26.23 -0.78 6.69
C ALA A 234 26.46 -1.96 7.66
N ARG A 235 25.59 -2.97 7.63
CA ARG A 235 25.63 -4.19 8.45
C ARG A 235 25.90 -5.45 7.64
N ASP A 236 26.48 -5.31 6.43
CA ASP A 236 26.77 -6.42 5.52
C ASP A 236 25.55 -7.31 5.22
N PHE A 237 24.34 -6.74 5.19
CA PHE A 237 23.07 -7.45 4.92
C PHE A 237 22.79 -8.65 5.82
N ARG A 238 23.36 -8.70 7.03
CA ARG A 238 23.25 -9.85 7.94
C ARG A 238 21.83 -10.16 8.37
N SER A 239 20.95 -9.17 8.38
CA SER A 239 19.54 -9.33 8.76
C SER A 239 18.64 -9.79 7.61
N VAL A 240 19.15 -9.84 6.37
CA VAL A 240 18.38 -10.16 5.16
C VAL A 240 19.05 -11.21 4.25
N PRO A 241 19.56 -12.33 4.82
CA PRO A 241 20.31 -13.32 4.03
C PRO A 241 19.46 -14.03 2.97
N ASN A 242 18.15 -14.24 3.21
CA ASN A 242 17.26 -14.89 2.24
C ASN A 242 16.93 -13.96 1.06
N LEU A 243 16.71 -12.67 1.33
CA LEU A 243 16.57 -11.65 0.29
C LEU A 243 17.83 -11.64 -0.59
N MET A 244 19.01 -11.52 0.02
CA MET A 244 20.28 -11.48 -0.71
C MET A 244 20.53 -12.77 -1.50
N ARG A 245 20.24 -13.95 -0.93
CA ARG A 245 20.36 -15.24 -1.62
C ARG A 245 19.45 -15.28 -2.86
N PHE A 246 18.19 -14.96 -2.69
CA PHE A 246 17.23 -15.07 -3.78
C PHE A 246 17.56 -14.09 -4.91
N PHE A 247 17.77 -12.83 -4.61
CA PHE A 247 18.00 -11.80 -5.63
C PHE A 247 19.43 -11.75 -6.19
N SER A 248 20.40 -12.47 -5.60
CA SER A 248 21.73 -12.59 -6.17
C SER A 248 21.72 -13.19 -7.58
N ASP A 249 20.71 -13.97 -7.92
CA ASP A 249 20.46 -14.54 -9.25
C ASP A 249 19.55 -13.63 -10.13
N GLY A 250 19.58 -12.35 -9.88
CA GLY A 250 18.85 -11.31 -10.59
C GLY A 250 19.61 -9.99 -10.60
N VAL A 251 18.95 -8.90 -10.22
CA VAL A 251 19.54 -7.56 -10.09
C VAL A 251 19.17 -6.95 -8.74
N ILE A 252 20.16 -6.42 -8.03
CA ILE A 252 20.03 -5.69 -6.77
C ILE A 252 20.60 -4.29 -6.99
N PHE A 253 19.78 -3.25 -6.79
CA PHE A 253 20.21 -1.86 -6.96
C PHE A 253 20.70 -1.27 -5.63
N ASN A 254 22.00 -1.02 -5.52
CA ASN A 254 22.60 -0.48 -4.30
C ASN A 254 22.31 1.02 -4.07
N ASN A 255 22.00 1.76 -5.12
CA ASN A 255 21.78 3.20 -5.08
C ASN A 255 20.36 3.54 -5.58
N ASN A 256 19.34 2.90 -4.97
CA ASN A 256 17.95 3.21 -5.21
C ASN A 256 17.44 4.21 -4.15
N TYR A 257 16.67 5.20 -4.59
CA TYR A 257 16.15 6.27 -3.71
C TYR A 257 14.64 6.40 -3.83
N CYS A 258 14.00 6.57 -2.67
CA CYS A 258 12.59 6.91 -2.61
C CYS A 258 12.33 8.32 -3.16
N VAL A 259 11.09 8.57 -3.57
CA VAL A 259 10.66 9.90 -4.04
C VAL A 259 10.09 10.72 -2.90
N ALA A 260 9.39 10.08 -1.98
CA ALA A 260 8.78 10.71 -0.81
C ALA A 260 9.21 9.99 0.48
N GLU A 261 8.97 10.62 1.60
CA GLU A 261 9.45 10.16 2.90
C GLU A 261 8.52 9.15 3.58
N TYR A 262 7.35 8.85 3.03
CA TYR A 262 6.38 7.93 3.66
C TYR A 262 5.49 7.21 2.63
N THR A 263 4.89 6.14 3.07
CA THR A 263 4.23 5.11 2.27
C THR A 263 3.15 5.64 1.34
N PHE A 264 2.25 6.50 1.83
CA PHE A 264 1.09 6.96 1.06
C PHE A 264 1.48 7.63 -0.26
N VAL A 265 2.42 8.58 -0.21
CA VAL A 265 2.90 9.31 -1.40
C VAL A 265 3.80 8.42 -2.26
N SER A 266 4.65 7.62 -1.62
CA SER A 266 5.56 6.71 -2.32
C SER A 266 4.82 5.66 -3.14
N LEU A 267 3.76 5.04 -2.59
CA LEU A 267 2.93 4.10 -3.34
C LEU A 267 2.22 4.76 -4.51
N GLY A 268 1.66 5.95 -4.32
CA GLY A 268 1.09 6.74 -5.43
C GLY A 268 2.11 6.97 -6.53
N THR A 269 3.37 7.23 -6.18
CA THR A 269 4.48 7.41 -7.11
C THR A 269 4.84 6.11 -7.85
N ILE A 270 4.92 4.98 -7.14
CA ILE A 270 5.25 3.67 -7.71
C ILE A 270 4.14 3.21 -8.67
N GLU A 271 2.88 3.31 -8.23
CA GLU A 271 1.72 2.89 -9.03
C GLU A 271 1.49 3.73 -10.28
N THR A 272 1.91 4.99 -10.28
CA THR A 272 1.73 5.88 -11.43
C THR A 272 2.99 6.09 -12.27
N GLY A 273 4.17 5.84 -11.70
CA GLY A 273 5.46 6.21 -12.30
C GLY A 273 5.68 7.72 -12.38
N MET A 274 4.93 8.51 -11.58
CA MET A 274 4.89 9.97 -11.63
C MET A 274 5.37 10.58 -10.33
N MET A 275 5.98 11.76 -10.42
CA MET A 275 6.30 12.60 -9.26
C MET A 275 5.02 13.07 -8.54
N PRO A 276 5.06 13.28 -7.21
CA PRO A 276 3.87 13.63 -6.41
C PRO A 276 3.12 14.86 -6.92
N HIS A 277 3.84 15.92 -7.36
CA HIS A 277 3.22 17.13 -7.89
C HIS A 277 2.45 16.91 -9.21
N ARG A 278 2.78 15.83 -9.96
CA ARG A 278 2.09 15.45 -11.19
C ARG A 278 0.93 14.52 -10.92
N SER A 279 1.12 13.51 -10.06
CA SER A 279 0.05 12.59 -9.66
C SER A 279 -0.98 13.26 -8.74
N GLN A 280 -0.62 14.39 -8.12
CA GLN A 280 -1.39 15.11 -7.11
C GLN A 280 -1.62 14.31 -5.82
N VAL A 281 -0.84 13.24 -5.61
CA VAL A 281 -0.78 12.50 -4.35
C VAL A 281 0.34 13.12 -3.52
N VAL A 282 0.03 14.14 -2.73
CA VAL A 282 1.02 14.95 -2.00
C VAL A 282 1.01 14.72 -0.50
N TRP A 283 -0.07 14.16 0.05
CA TRP A 283 -0.21 13.83 1.46
C TRP A 283 -1.36 12.84 1.71
N ASP A 284 -1.44 12.34 2.93
CA ASP A 284 -2.36 11.30 3.38
C ASP A 284 -3.80 11.80 3.66
N LYS A 285 -4.16 12.99 3.20
CA LYS A 285 -5.55 13.46 3.34
C LYS A 285 -6.38 13.05 2.11
N PRO A 286 -7.63 12.67 2.34
CA PRO A 286 -8.48 11.95 1.40
C PRO A 286 -8.82 12.67 0.11
N MET A 287 -8.52 13.93 0.05
CA MET A 287 -8.87 14.77 -1.11
C MET A 287 -7.95 14.57 -2.32
N PHE A 288 -6.87 13.80 -2.18
CA PHE A 288 -5.77 13.73 -3.14
C PHE A 288 -5.51 12.30 -3.67
N GLY A 289 -6.55 11.52 -3.84
CA GLY A 289 -6.41 10.24 -4.53
C GLY A 289 -5.94 10.42 -5.98
N ILE A 290 -5.35 9.37 -6.53
CA ILE A 290 -4.86 9.33 -7.93
C ILE A 290 -5.99 9.68 -8.89
N ASP A 291 -5.75 10.63 -9.80
CA ASP A 291 -6.72 10.98 -10.83
C ASP A 291 -7.09 9.75 -11.67
N LYS A 292 -8.39 9.63 -12.00
CA LYS A 292 -8.94 8.50 -12.76
C LYS A 292 -8.34 8.35 -14.15
N GLU A 293 -7.88 9.46 -14.75
CA GLU A 293 -7.23 9.44 -16.06
C GLU A 293 -5.80 8.88 -16.02
N ILE A 294 -5.19 8.81 -14.85
CA ILE A 294 -3.86 8.23 -14.66
C ILE A 294 -4.00 6.73 -14.54
N LYS A 295 -3.35 5.99 -15.43
CA LYS A 295 -3.36 4.53 -15.44
C LYS A 295 -2.35 3.98 -14.45
N THR A 296 -2.79 3.25 -13.43
CA THR A 296 -1.91 2.63 -12.46
C THR A 296 -1.21 1.38 -13.01
N LEU A 297 -0.09 1.01 -12.40
CA LEU A 297 0.64 -0.22 -12.71
C LEU A 297 -0.26 -1.45 -12.54
N SER A 298 -1.00 -1.50 -11.43
CA SER A 298 -1.92 -2.60 -11.13
C SER A 298 -3.07 -2.69 -12.12
N GLU A 299 -3.59 -1.57 -12.63
CA GLU A 299 -4.58 -1.56 -13.72
C GLU A 299 -3.99 -2.07 -15.05
N GLN A 300 -2.71 -1.83 -15.33
CA GLN A 300 -2.06 -2.43 -16.50
C GLN A 300 -2.01 -3.95 -16.41
N MET A 301 -1.68 -4.49 -15.22
CA MET A 301 -1.69 -5.93 -14.99
C MET A 301 -3.08 -6.52 -15.21
N LYS A 302 -4.11 -5.83 -14.71
CA LYS A 302 -5.51 -6.22 -14.92
C LYS A 302 -5.90 -6.25 -16.40
N ASP A 303 -5.52 -5.21 -17.14
CA ASP A 303 -5.83 -5.12 -18.58
C ASP A 303 -5.14 -6.22 -19.41
N LEU A 304 -3.97 -6.68 -18.95
CA LEU A 304 -3.29 -7.83 -19.54
C LEU A 304 -3.99 -9.16 -19.24
N GLY A 305 -4.93 -9.19 -18.31
CA GLY A 305 -5.74 -10.35 -17.96
C GLY A 305 -5.17 -11.21 -16.84
N TYR A 306 -4.30 -10.63 -15.97
CA TYR A 306 -3.92 -11.29 -14.74
C TYR A 306 -5.10 -11.35 -13.75
N TYR A 307 -5.11 -12.37 -12.92
CA TYR A 307 -5.90 -12.37 -11.70
C TYR A 307 -5.11 -11.57 -10.64
N CYS A 308 -5.63 -10.39 -10.33
CA CYS A 308 -4.91 -9.39 -9.56
C CYS A 308 -5.34 -9.40 -8.09
N VAL A 309 -4.39 -9.65 -7.18
CA VAL A 309 -4.64 -9.73 -5.74
C VAL A 309 -3.68 -8.83 -4.98
N ASN A 310 -4.24 -8.08 -4.05
CA ASN A 310 -3.48 -7.24 -3.14
C ASN A 310 -3.58 -7.83 -1.72
N VAL A 311 -2.45 -8.23 -1.15
CA VAL A 311 -2.32 -8.66 0.25
C VAL A 311 -1.78 -7.47 1.02
N MET A 312 -2.69 -6.67 1.55
CA MET A 312 -2.41 -5.36 2.12
C MET A 312 -2.02 -5.44 3.58
N GLY A 313 -0.86 -4.93 3.89
CA GLY A 313 -0.37 -4.83 5.27
C GLY A 313 -1.06 -3.75 6.09
N ASP A 314 -1.55 -2.71 5.44
CA ASP A 314 -2.20 -1.56 6.04
C ASP A 314 -3.45 -1.19 5.25
N GLY A 315 -4.56 -1.03 5.93
CA GLY A 315 -5.82 -0.58 5.32
C GLY A 315 -5.73 0.79 4.63
N ARG A 316 -4.69 1.57 4.88
CA ARG A 316 -4.47 2.87 4.23
C ARG A 316 -4.30 2.76 2.72
N GLY A 317 -3.69 1.70 2.22
CA GLY A 317 -3.56 1.47 0.79
C GLY A 317 -4.89 1.42 0.02
N ILE A 318 -6.01 1.17 0.70
CA ILE A 318 -7.35 1.21 0.08
C ILE A 318 -7.67 2.61 -0.48
N TYR A 319 -7.03 3.64 -0.01
CA TYR A 319 -7.46 5.01 -0.24
C TYR A 319 -6.56 5.83 -1.17
N ASP A 320 -5.36 5.38 -1.43
CA ASP A 320 -4.37 6.10 -2.24
C ASP A 320 -4.33 5.67 -3.71
N GLY A 321 -5.22 4.75 -4.10
CA GLY A 321 -5.34 4.24 -5.46
C GLY A 321 -4.66 2.89 -5.71
N VAL A 322 -3.92 2.33 -4.74
CA VAL A 322 -3.35 0.97 -4.85
C VAL A 322 -4.38 -0.16 -4.78
N THR A 323 -5.65 0.18 -4.68
CA THR A 323 -6.75 -0.77 -4.86
C THR A 323 -7.19 -0.90 -6.30
N ARG A 324 -6.83 0.06 -7.14
CA ARG A 324 -7.23 0.07 -8.55
C ARG A 324 -6.53 -1.04 -9.30
N GLY A 325 -7.28 -1.76 -10.13
CA GLY A 325 -6.76 -2.88 -10.91
C GLY A 325 -6.83 -4.24 -10.21
N PHE A 326 -7.07 -4.31 -8.91
CA PHE A 326 -7.19 -5.57 -8.20
C PHE A 326 -8.59 -6.17 -8.26
N ASP A 327 -8.66 -7.49 -8.35
CA ASP A 327 -9.89 -8.28 -8.28
C ASP A 327 -10.25 -8.64 -6.84
N ARG A 328 -9.22 -8.85 -6.03
CA ARG A 328 -9.32 -9.27 -4.65
C ARG A 328 -8.37 -8.46 -3.79
N LEU A 329 -8.87 -7.94 -2.67
CA LEU A 329 -8.09 -7.23 -1.67
C LEU A 329 -8.20 -8.02 -0.36
N ILE A 330 -7.08 -8.55 0.12
CA ILE A 330 -6.97 -9.14 1.44
C ILE A 330 -6.43 -8.05 2.34
N VAL A 331 -7.32 -7.43 3.13
CA VAL A 331 -7.02 -6.21 3.88
C VAL A 331 -6.88 -6.55 5.35
N ASN A 332 -5.67 -6.39 5.85
CA ASN A 332 -5.45 -6.33 7.29
C ASN A 332 -5.68 -4.88 7.75
N PRO A 333 -6.73 -4.59 8.51
CA PRO A 333 -7.00 -3.23 8.95
C PRO A 333 -6.08 -2.78 10.07
N TYR A 334 -5.22 -3.65 10.58
CA TYR A 334 -4.31 -3.36 11.66
C TYR A 334 -3.00 -2.78 11.15
N LEU A 335 -2.45 -1.82 11.86
CA LEU A 335 -1.09 -1.33 11.60
C LEU A 335 -0.08 -2.45 11.87
N ALA A 336 0.78 -2.70 10.91
CA ALA A 336 1.87 -3.68 10.95
C ALA A 336 1.42 -5.12 10.68
N GLN A 337 1.09 -5.42 9.41
CA GLN A 337 1.00 -6.80 8.95
C GLN A 337 2.36 -7.47 9.03
N PRO A 338 2.51 -8.49 9.89
CA PRO A 338 3.76 -9.23 9.94
C PRO A 338 3.93 -10.10 8.70
N ALA A 339 5.16 -10.27 8.25
CA ALA A 339 5.49 -11.06 7.06
C ALA A 339 4.93 -12.49 7.11
N TYR A 340 4.87 -13.12 8.30
CA TYR A 340 4.33 -14.48 8.43
C TYR A 340 2.86 -14.57 7.98
N ASP A 341 2.04 -13.57 8.26
CA ASP A 341 0.64 -13.54 7.83
C ASP A 341 0.54 -13.27 6.33
N GLY A 342 1.18 -12.22 5.83
CA GLY A 342 1.17 -11.87 4.41
C GLY A 342 1.74 -12.98 3.52
N VAL A 343 2.84 -13.59 3.92
CA VAL A 343 3.45 -14.72 3.19
C VAL A 343 2.54 -15.94 3.17
N ALA A 344 1.95 -16.30 4.32
CA ALA A 344 1.05 -17.46 4.39
C ALA A 344 -0.15 -17.27 3.46
N ARG A 345 -0.78 -16.09 3.46
CA ARG A 345 -1.92 -15.78 2.58
C ARG A 345 -1.53 -15.70 1.11
N THR A 346 -0.33 -15.23 0.82
CA THR A 346 0.20 -15.23 -0.55
C THR A 346 0.39 -16.66 -1.06
N ILE A 347 0.98 -17.55 -0.28
CA ILE A 347 1.17 -18.95 -0.65
C ILE A 347 -0.18 -19.63 -0.81
N GLU A 348 -1.10 -19.49 0.15
CA GLU A 348 -2.46 -20.04 0.06
C GLU A 348 -3.17 -19.58 -1.21
N HIS A 349 -3.04 -18.30 -1.57
CA HIS A 349 -3.61 -17.78 -2.79
C HIS A 349 -2.99 -18.42 -4.04
N LEU A 350 -1.67 -18.53 -4.10
CA LEU A 350 -0.96 -19.13 -5.24
C LEU A 350 -1.27 -20.61 -5.40
N GLU A 351 -1.47 -21.35 -4.31
CA GLU A 351 -1.91 -22.75 -4.32
C GLU A 351 -3.37 -22.90 -4.79
N ALA A 352 -4.25 -21.98 -4.34
CA ALA A 352 -5.67 -22.04 -4.68
C ALA A 352 -5.95 -21.64 -6.15
N PHE A 353 -5.09 -20.81 -6.74
CA PHE A 353 -5.23 -20.26 -8.09
C PHE A 353 -4.01 -20.54 -8.97
N ASP A 354 -3.41 -21.72 -8.78
CA ASP A 354 -2.23 -22.19 -9.53
C ASP A 354 -2.48 -22.35 -11.03
N GLU A 355 -3.74 -22.53 -11.45
CA GLU A 355 -4.15 -22.55 -12.85
C GLU A 355 -4.34 -21.16 -13.46
N CYS A 356 -4.16 -20.08 -12.70
CA CYS A 356 -4.29 -18.70 -13.17
C CYS A 356 -2.92 -18.04 -13.38
N ASP A 357 -2.89 -17.03 -14.26
CA ASP A 357 -1.77 -16.10 -14.29
C ASP A 357 -2.00 -15.03 -13.22
N ASN A 358 -1.18 -15.00 -12.18
CA ASN A 358 -1.38 -14.19 -10.99
C ASN A 358 -0.51 -12.93 -11.00
N TYR A 359 -1.11 -11.78 -10.68
CA TYR A 359 -0.41 -10.58 -10.23
C TYR A 359 -0.71 -10.38 -8.75
N VAL A 360 0.32 -10.44 -7.92
CA VAL A 360 0.19 -10.28 -6.47
C VAL A 360 1.01 -9.09 -6.00
N PHE A 361 0.37 -8.19 -5.26
CA PHE A 361 1.04 -7.18 -4.46
C PHE A 361 1.02 -7.64 -2.99
N LEU A 362 2.19 -7.83 -2.41
CA LEU A 362 2.36 -8.22 -1.01
C LEU A 362 2.99 -7.06 -0.25
N HIS A 363 2.31 -6.53 0.75
CA HIS A 363 2.81 -5.49 1.64
C HIS A 363 3.18 -6.10 2.99
N VAL A 364 4.42 -5.97 3.43
CA VAL A 364 4.92 -6.41 4.75
C VAL A 364 5.57 -5.24 5.48
N GLU A 365 5.28 -5.09 6.77
CA GLU A 365 5.61 -3.90 7.56
C GLU A 365 6.61 -4.16 8.71
N ASP A 366 7.19 -5.35 8.80
CA ASP A 366 8.12 -5.69 9.90
C ASP A 366 9.33 -4.74 9.99
N ALA A 367 9.79 -4.21 8.85
CA ALA A 367 10.91 -3.28 8.80
C ALA A 367 10.52 -1.84 9.15
N HIS A 368 9.23 -1.52 9.16
CA HIS A 368 8.73 -0.19 9.47
C HIS A 368 8.93 0.13 10.95
N SER A 369 9.58 1.27 11.21
CA SER A 369 9.78 1.75 12.59
C SER A 369 8.50 2.39 13.10
N THR A 370 7.88 1.75 14.09
CA THR A 370 6.63 2.23 14.69
C THR A 370 6.88 2.69 16.12
N PRO A 371 6.29 3.82 16.57
CA PRO A 371 6.40 4.25 17.96
C PRO A 371 6.01 3.14 18.94
N ALA A 372 6.78 2.96 20.00
CA ALA A 372 6.51 1.91 21.01
C ALA A 372 5.15 2.08 21.73
N THR A 373 4.54 3.26 21.62
CA THR A 373 3.17 3.54 22.08
C THR A 373 2.09 2.94 21.17
N ILE A 374 2.43 2.63 19.92
CA ILE A 374 1.52 2.04 18.93
C ILE A 374 1.77 0.54 18.82
N ALA A 375 3.04 0.13 18.70
CA ALA A 375 3.42 -1.28 18.63
C ALA A 375 4.56 -1.56 19.61
N PRO A 376 4.44 -2.59 20.46
CA PRO A 376 5.50 -2.93 21.40
C PRO A 376 6.76 -3.36 20.65
N LEU A 377 7.92 -3.14 21.26
CA LEU A 377 9.18 -3.69 20.75
C LEU A 377 9.10 -5.22 20.64
N ALA A 378 9.82 -5.81 19.71
CA ALA A 378 9.89 -7.25 19.55
C ALA A 378 10.25 -7.95 20.87
N LEU A 379 9.67 -9.10 21.16
CA LEU A 379 9.91 -9.82 22.42
C LEU A 379 11.40 -10.09 22.64
N LYS A 380 12.13 -10.45 21.58
CA LYS A 380 13.59 -10.65 21.64
C LYS A 380 14.31 -9.39 22.10
N THR A 381 13.91 -8.23 21.62
CA THR A 381 14.45 -6.94 22.06
C THR A 381 14.18 -6.71 23.55
N GLN A 382 12.93 -6.87 23.97
CA GLN A 382 12.53 -6.68 25.36
C GLN A 382 13.30 -7.58 26.34
N THR A 383 13.61 -8.81 25.93
CA THR A 383 14.27 -9.80 26.79
C THR A 383 15.79 -9.71 26.76
N HIS A 384 16.39 -9.10 25.75
CA HIS A 384 17.86 -9.02 25.60
C HIS A 384 18.45 -7.65 25.94
N ILE A 385 17.64 -6.60 25.96
CA ILE A 385 18.09 -5.25 26.30
C ILE A 385 17.64 -4.87 27.72
N PRO A 386 18.51 -4.28 28.56
CA PRO A 386 18.07 -3.74 29.83
C PRO A 386 16.91 -2.76 29.66
N TRP A 387 15.88 -2.86 30.48
CA TRP A 387 14.65 -2.08 30.38
C TRP A 387 14.87 -0.56 30.24
N ARG A 388 15.95 -0.02 30.85
CA ARG A 388 16.31 1.39 30.73
C ARG A 388 16.62 1.88 29.34
N HIS A 389 16.99 0.97 28.41
CA HIS A 389 17.23 1.28 27.00
C HIS A 389 15.96 1.14 26.14
N THR A 390 14.88 0.57 26.73
CA THR A 390 13.59 0.44 26.05
C THR A 390 12.58 1.51 26.49
N SER A 391 12.95 2.35 27.46
CA SER A 391 12.09 3.43 27.92
C SER A 391 12.09 4.59 26.93
N ALA A 392 10.90 5.04 26.53
CA ALA A 392 10.77 6.25 25.73
C ALA A 392 11.27 7.47 26.52
N PRO A 393 11.90 8.46 25.88
CA PRO A 393 12.17 9.75 26.50
C PRO A 393 10.85 10.34 27.01
N SER A 394 10.86 10.91 28.19
CA SER A 394 9.67 11.47 28.86
C SER A 394 9.03 12.68 28.16
N SER A 395 9.60 13.13 27.05
CA SER A 395 9.20 14.30 26.28
C SER A 395 8.72 13.97 24.84
N ALA A 396 8.47 12.71 24.51
CA ALA A 396 8.02 12.35 23.19
C ALA A 396 6.60 12.88 22.94
N ALA A 397 6.50 14.04 22.30
CA ALA A 397 5.30 14.42 21.56
C ALA A 397 4.98 13.29 20.58
N ALA A 398 3.70 13.10 20.23
CA ALA A 398 3.26 12.09 19.28
C ALA A 398 4.02 12.28 17.95
N GLU A 399 5.09 11.52 17.77
CA GLU A 399 5.94 11.60 16.59
C GLU A 399 5.34 10.72 15.49
N VAL A 400 5.38 11.22 14.27
CA VAL A 400 4.98 10.45 13.11
C VAL A 400 6.00 9.33 12.90
N SER A 401 5.54 8.11 12.59
CA SER A 401 6.39 6.91 12.48
C SER A 401 7.60 7.07 11.55
N VAL A 402 7.45 7.83 10.48
CA VAL A 402 8.54 8.11 9.51
C VAL A 402 9.55 9.17 9.99
N ARG A 403 9.34 9.75 11.16
CA ARG A 403 10.16 10.83 11.74
C ARG A 403 10.60 10.54 13.16
N LEU A 404 10.71 9.27 13.49
CA LEU A 404 11.23 8.87 14.78
C LEU A 404 12.68 9.34 14.91
N PRO A 405 13.06 9.93 16.05
CA PRO A 405 14.43 10.32 16.29
C PRO A 405 15.33 9.08 16.37
N TYR A 406 16.62 9.28 16.09
CA TYR A 406 17.64 8.29 16.39
C TYR A 406 17.47 7.75 17.81
N ASN A 407 17.36 6.44 17.96
CA ASN A 407 17.09 5.80 19.23
C ASN A 407 17.73 4.41 19.31
N ASP A 408 18.53 4.21 20.37
CA ASP A 408 19.23 2.94 20.60
C ASP A 408 18.29 1.73 20.66
N ALA A 409 17.08 1.88 21.23
CA ALA A 409 16.13 0.78 21.31
C ALA A 409 15.70 0.30 19.92
N TYR A 410 15.45 1.21 18.98
CA TYR A 410 15.10 0.86 17.61
C TYR A 410 16.28 0.28 16.83
N LEU A 411 17.51 0.70 17.11
CA LEU A 411 18.71 0.10 16.51
C LEU A 411 18.88 -1.38 16.86
N TYR A 412 18.31 -1.82 17.98
CA TYR A 412 18.24 -3.23 18.35
C TYR A 412 16.97 -3.91 17.84
N ASP A 413 15.83 -3.22 17.89
CA ASP A 413 14.52 -3.80 17.56
C ASP A 413 14.38 -4.10 16.07
N ASN A 414 14.66 -3.13 15.21
CA ASN A 414 14.47 -3.28 13.78
C ASN A 414 15.22 -4.45 13.15
N PRO A 415 16.52 -4.70 13.44
CA PRO A 415 17.19 -5.87 12.92
C PRO A 415 16.50 -7.18 13.29
N HIS A 416 15.93 -7.31 14.49
CA HIS A 416 15.23 -8.52 14.90
C HIS A 416 13.91 -8.72 14.18
N ARG A 417 13.18 -7.64 13.91
CA ARG A 417 11.96 -7.68 13.10
C ARG A 417 12.29 -8.04 11.65
N ILE A 418 13.32 -7.40 11.08
CA ILE A 418 13.80 -7.66 9.72
C ILE A 418 14.30 -9.10 9.58
N GLU A 419 15.03 -9.66 10.55
CA GLU A 419 15.43 -11.08 10.56
C GLU A 419 14.22 -12.03 10.54
N THR A 420 13.13 -11.66 11.21
CA THR A 420 11.88 -12.44 11.19
C THR A 420 11.20 -12.34 9.83
N MET A 421 11.08 -11.15 9.29
CA MET A 421 10.57 -10.89 7.94
C MET A 421 11.35 -11.69 6.90
N ASP A 422 12.67 -11.62 6.93
CA ASP A 422 13.53 -12.31 5.96
C ASP A 422 13.37 -13.83 5.99
N ARG A 423 13.17 -14.43 7.18
CA ARG A 423 12.86 -15.87 7.29
C ARG A 423 11.55 -16.24 6.61
N GLU A 424 10.52 -15.44 6.81
CA GLU A 424 9.21 -15.70 6.19
C GLU A 424 9.26 -15.47 4.68
N LEU A 425 9.95 -14.44 4.23
CA LEU A 425 10.21 -14.24 2.80
C LEU A 425 11.02 -15.39 2.21
N GLY A 426 11.96 -15.97 2.97
CA GLY A 426 12.69 -17.17 2.57
C GLY A 426 11.75 -18.35 2.25
N ARG A 427 10.69 -18.55 3.05
CA ARG A 427 9.65 -19.56 2.76
C ARG A 427 8.92 -19.27 1.45
N LEU A 428 8.60 -18.01 1.19
CA LEU A 428 7.95 -17.61 -0.06
C LEU A 428 8.88 -17.82 -1.26
N PHE A 429 10.14 -17.49 -1.14
CA PHE A 429 11.13 -17.70 -2.19
C PHE A 429 11.37 -19.18 -2.49
N ASP A 430 11.47 -20.02 -1.45
CA ASP A 430 11.59 -21.48 -1.61
C ASP A 430 10.32 -22.06 -2.28
N TYR A 431 9.14 -21.55 -1.94
CA TYR A 431 7.90 -21.91 -2.62
C TYR A 431 7.96 -21.55 -4.10
N ILE A 432 8.37 -20.33 -4.44
CA ILE A 432 8.48 -19.87 -5.84
C ILE A 432 9.48 -20.73 -6.62
N GLU A 433 10.68 -20.95 -6.07
CA GLU A 433 11.73 -21.76 -6.70
C GLU A 433 11.32 -23.22 -6.90
N THR A 434 10.38 -23.72 -6.10
CA THR A 434 9.88 -25.11 -6.18
C THR A 434 8.74 -25.27 -7.20
N HIS A 435 7.87 -24.25 -7.34
CA HIS A 435 6.62 -24.36 -8.10
C HIS A 435 6.66 -23.67 -9.46
N TYR A 436 7.62 -22.77 -9.70
CA TYR A 436 7.72 -22.00 -10.95
C TYR A 436 9.09 -22.15 -11.59
N ALA A 437 9.13 -22.36 -12.89
CA ALA A 437 10.37 -22.26 -13.66
C ALA A 437 10.86 -20.80 -13.72
N PRO A 438 12.16 -20.55 -13.87
CA PRO A 438 12.73 -19.18 -13.85
C PRO A 438 12.14 -18.22 -14.90
N ASP A 439 11.58 -18.74 -15.99
CA ASP A 439 10.93 -17.97 -17.06
C ASP A 439 9.41 -17.79 -16.87
N GLU A 440 8.85 -18.38 -15.82
CA GLU A 440 7.41 -18.31 -15.50
C GLU A 440 7.05 -17.23 -14.49
N TYR A 441 8.01 -16.65 -13.78
CA TYR A 441 7.76 -15.62 -12.78
C TYR A 441 8.60 -14.35 -12.97
N ILE A 442 8.14 -13.26 -12.40
CA ILE A 442 8.87 -12.03 -12.13
C ILE A 442 8.59 -11.64 -10.68
N VAL A 443 9.64 -11.48 -9.88
CA VAL A 443 9.55 -10.96 -8.52
C VAL A 443 10.29 -9.63 -8.47
N CYS A 444 9.59 -8.59 -8.02
CA CYS A 444 10.13 -7.26 -7.71
C CYS A 444 9.93 -7.00 -6.22
N ALA A 445 11.03 -6.90 -5.47
CA ALA A 445 10.99 -6.50 -4.07
C ALA A 445 11.60 -5.11 -3.91
N TYR A 446 10.92 -4.26 -3.17
CA TYR A 446 11.33 -2.87 -2.98
C TYR A 446 10.85 -2.33 -1.64
N SER A 447 11.49 -1.28 -1.15
CA SER A 447 10.92 -0.45 -0.10
C SER A 447 10.48 0.90 -0.68
N ASP A 448 9.47 1.47 -0.08
CA ASP A 448 8.87 2.75 -0.44
C ASP A 448 9.68 3.94 0.09
N HIS A 449 10.32 3.76 1.25
CA HIS A 449 11.27 4.63 1.91
C HIS A 449 12.18 3.81 2.83
N GLY A 450 13.12 4.47 3.50
CA GLY A 450 13.93 3.88 4.55
C GLY A 450 13.44 4.25 5.95
N SER A 451 14.39 4.44 6.89
CA SER A 451 14.04 4.75 8.28
C SER A 451 14.99 5.79 8.89
N SER A 452 14.39 6.80 9.53
CA SER A 452 15.11 7.88 10.22
C SER A 452 15.81 7.41 11.50
N VAL A 453 15.38 6.31 12.10
CA VAL A 453 15.91 5.81 13.37
C VAL A 453 17.39 5.38 13.31
N TYR A 454 17.92 5.23 12.11
CA TYR A 454 19.31 4.82 11.88
C TYR A 454 20.28 5.99 11.69
N SER A 455 19.79 7.23 11.66
CA SER A 455 20.60 8.42 11.38
C SER A 455 20.51 9.46 12.47
N GLU A 456 21.67 10.01 12.87
CA GLU A 456 21.73 11.23 13.68
C GLU A 456 21.50 12.49 12.85
N ASP A 457 21.59 12.37 11.49
CA ASP A 457 21.29 13.45 10.58
C ASP A 457 19.77 13.72 10.57
N ALA A 458 19.39 14.91 10.99
CA ALA A 458 17.99 15.34 11.05
C ALA A 458 17.35 15.59 9.67
N TRP A 459 18.13 15.47 8.59
CA TRP A 459 17.63 15.67 7.24
C TRP A 459 16.61 14.58 6.85
N TYR A 460 15.47 15.01 6.32
CA TYR A 460 14.34 14.13 5.96
C TYR A 460 14.70 13.01 5.00
N PHE A 461 15.62 13.28 4.09
CA PHE A 461 16.12 12.32 3.12
C PHE A 461 17.57 11.95 3.41
N SER A 462 17.94 11.77 4.70
CA SER A 462 19.24 11.18 5.03
C SER A 462 19.45 9.89 4.24
N GLU A 463 20.68 9.44 4.09
CA GLU A 463 20.96 8.19 3.31
C GLU A 463 20.19 6.98 3.84
N THR A 464 19.88 6.92 5.14
CA THR A 464 19.10 5.82 5.72
C THR A 464 17.59 5.98 5.54
N GLN A 465 17.08 7.21 5.40
CA GLN A 465 15.66 7.47 5.13
C GLN A 465 15.37 7.46 3.62
N GLY A 466 16.24 8.06 2.81
CA GLY A 466 16.05 8.16 1.37
C GLY A 466 16.44 6.91 0.61
N GLY A 467 17.40 6.13 1.12
CA GLY A 467 17.91 4.91 0.49
C GLY A 467 16.96 3.74 0.67
N ALA A 468 16.27 3.39 -0.40
CA ALA A 468 15.24 2.35 -0.46
C ALA A 468 15.78 1.08 -1.13
N ALA A 469 15.29 -0.10 -0.72
CA ALA A 469 15.59 -1.35 -1.38
C ALA A 469 14.96 -1.40 -2.79
N LEU A 470 15.63 -2.04 -3.74
CA LEU A 470 15.07 -2.40 -5.04
C LEU A 470 15.81 -3.57 -5.63
N MET A 471 15.08 -4.65 -5.93
CA MET A 471 15.67 -5.86 -6.49
C MET A 471 14.66 -6.62 -7.34
N LEU A 472 15.15 -7.27 -8.38
CA LEU A 472 14.33 -8.03 -9.32
C LEU A 472 14.97 -9.39 -9.61
N ARG A 473 14.11 -10.41 -9.81
CA ARG A 473 14.49 -11.72 -10.28
C ARG A 473 13.40 -12.34 -11.14
N GLY A 474 13.78 -13.17 -12.08
CA GLY A 474 12.90 -13.99 -12.91
C GLY A 474 12.98 -13.68 -14.39
N ALA A 475 11.90 -13.90 -15.10
CA ALA A 475 11.84 -13.86 -16.56
C ALA A 475 12.28 -12.50 -17.14
N GLY A 476 13.30 -12.53 -17.97
CA GLY A 476 13.85 -11.34 -18.64
C GLY A 476 14.70 -10.43 -17.76
N VAL A 477 14.89 -10.75 -16.49
CA VAL A 477 15.80 -10.06 -15.59
C VAL A 477 17.21 -10.59 -15.81
N PRO A 478 18.22 -9.74 -16.09
CA PRO A 478 19.58 -10.20 -16.26
C PRO A 478 20.21 -10.61 -14.92
N HIS A 479 21.12 -11.59 -14.96
CA HIS A 479 21.84 -12.09 -13.78
C HIS A 479 23.10 -11.22 -13.53
N LEU A 480 22.91 -10.05 -12.94
CA LEU A 480 23.98 -9.09 -12.68
C LEU A 480 24.41 -9.03 -11.21
N GLY A 481 23.59 -9.64 -10.31
CA GLY A 481 23.78 -9.45 -8.88
C GLY A 481 23.63 -7.98 -8.48
N THR A 482 24.55 -7.46 -7.69
CA THR A 482 24.50 -6.08 -7.21
C THR A 482 25.04 -5.09 -8.24
N VAL A 483 24.30 -4.03 -8.52
CA VAL A 483 24.67 -2.93 -9.42
C VAL A 483 24.70 -1.60 -8.66
N GLU A 484 25.67 -0.73 -9.06
CA GLU A 484 25.90 0.58 -8.40
C GLU A 484 25.29 1.75 -9.18
N GLU A 485 24.51 1.50 -10.23
CA GLU A 485 23.82 2.60 -10.93
C GLU A 485 22.73 3.22 -10.07
N LEU A 486 22.47 4.52 -10.29
CA LEU A 486 21.38 5.23 -9.65
C LEU A 486 20.03 4.74 -10.17
N SER A 487 19.11 4.48 -9.26
CA SER A 487 17.70 4.19 -9.55
C SER A 487 16.79 4.90 -8.57
N SER A 488 15.53 4.98 -8.90
CA SER A 488 14.48 5.58 -8.08
C SER A 488 13.27 4.66 -8.02
N CYS A 489 12.48 4.75 -6.98
CA CYS A 489 11.20 4.04 -6.91
C CYS A 489 10.26 4.36 -8.09
N LEU A 490 10.42 5.52 -8.74
CA LEU A 490 9.76 5.84 -10.03
C LEU A 490 10.05 4.83 -11.14
N ASP A 491 11.23 4.19 -11.10
CA ASP A 491 11.71 3.33 -12.17
C ASP A 491 11.06 1.94 -12.14
N ILE A 492 10.38 1.60 -11.05
CA ILE A 492 9.66 0.33 -10.89
C ILE A 492 8.61 0.18 -12.00
N TYR A 493 7.85 1.24 -12.30
CA TYR A 493 6.85 1.19 -13.36
C TYR A 493 7.44 0.85 -14.74
N PRO A 494 8.43 1.59 -15.29
CA PRO A 494 9.04 1.24 -16.57
C PRO A 494 9.82 -0.09 -16.55
N MET A 495 10.36 -0.52 -15.40
CA MET A 495 10.99 -1.83 -15.26
C MET A 495 9.96 -2.95 -15.47
N LEU A 496 8.84 -2.90 -14.77
CA LEU A 496 7.78 -3.90 -14.88
C LEU A 496 7.09 -3.82 -16.25
N ALA A 497 6.89 -2.61 -16.80
CA ALA A 497 6.39 -2.46 -18.17
C ALA A 497 7.26 -3.20 -19.19
N LYS A 498 8.59 -3.07 -19.06
CA LYS A 498 9.56 -3.77 -19.90
C LYS A 498 9.52 -5.29 -19.72
N LEU A 499 9.52 -5.78 -18.48
CA LEU A 499 9.63 -7.20 -18.17
C LEU A 499 8.33 -7.96 -18.46
N VAL A 500 7.19 -7.35 -18.18
CA VAL A 500 5.86 -7.92 -18.43
C VAL A 500 5.44 -7.76 -19.90
N GLY A 501 5.94 -6.71 -20.59
CA GLY A 501 5.74 -6.50 -22.01
C GLY A 501 4.53 -5.64 -22.34
N PHE A 502 4.27 -4.57 -21.60
CA PHE A 502 3.26 -3.59 -21.95
C PHE A 502 3.85 -2.20 -22.21
N ALA A 503 3.12 -1.37 -22.94
CA ALA A 503 3.51 0.01 -23.19
C ALA A 503 2.96 0.93 -22.08
N ALA A 504 3.84 1.69 -21.46
CA ALA A 504 3.41 2.73 -20.53
C ALA A 504 2.62 3.83 -21.28
N PRO A 505 1.64 4.49 -20.63
CA PRO A 505 0.91 5.60 -21.23
C PRO A 505 1.86 6.73 -21.63
N ALA A 506 1.65 7.25 -22.84
CA ALA A 506 2.53 8.30 -23.39
C ALA A 506 2.52 9.57 -22.51
N GLY A 507 3.69 10.04 -22.14
CA GLY A 507 3.87 11.25 -21.34
C GLY A 507 3.49 11.14 -19.86
N GLN A 508 3.13 9.93 -19.39
CA GLN A 508 2.80 9.72 -17.98
C GLN A 508 4.06 9.64 -17.12
N LEU A 509 5.06 8.83 -17.52
CA LEU A 509 6.16 8.46 -16.64
C LEU A 509 7.21 9.57 -16.44
N ASP A 510 7.64 9.75 -15.19
CA ASP A 510 8.89 10.39 -14.78
C ASP A 510 9.97 9.34 -14.48
N GLY A 511 9.55 8.07 -14.39
CA GLY A 511 10.41 6.91 -14.26
C GLY A 511 11.25 6.67 -15.51
N VAL A 512 12.49 6.19 -15.33
CA VAL A 512 13.45 5.90 -16.40
C VAL A 512 13.88 4.44 -16.30
N LEU A 513 13.92 3.73 -17.43
CA LEU A 513 14.42 2.37 -17.43
C LEU A 513 15.94 2.35 -17.15
N PRO A 514 16.40 1.62 -16.11
CA PRO A 514 17.81 1.51 -15.78
C PRO A 514 18.66 0.84 -16.87
N ARG A 515 19.95 1.11 -16.84
CA ARG A 515 20.91 0.48 -17.78
C ARG A 515 20.98 -1.03 -17.60
N ALA A 516 20.88 -1.51 -16.36
CA ALA A 516 20.83 -2.93 -16.06
C ALA A 516 19.71 -3.66 -16.82
N LEU A 517 18.62 -2.96 -17.15
CA LEU A 517 17.52 -3.50 -17.96
C LEU A 517 17.52 -2.98 -19.41
N GLY A 518 18.65 -2.42 -19.89
CA GLY A 518 18.82 -1.95 -21.27
C GLY A 518 18.26 -0.56 -21.54
N GLY A 519 17.98 0.23 -20.52
CA GLY A 519 17.55 1.63 -20.63
C GLY A 519 18.70 2.63 -20.63
N ALA A 520 18.38 3.92 -20.52
CA ALA A 520 19.35 5.02 -20.46
C ALA A 520 19.97 5.20 -19.05
N GLY A 521 19.24 4.77 -18.02
CA GLY A 521 19.60 5.04 -16.62
C GLY A 521 19.42 6.50 -16.23
N ARG A 522 19.71 6.81 -14.96
CA ARG A 522 19.60 8.16 -14.38
C ARG A 522 20.95 8.81 -14.21
N ARG A 523 20.99 10.13 -14.32
CA ARG A 523 22.14 10.94 -13.91
C ARG A 523 22.01 11.39 -12.45
N TYR A 524 20.79 11.54 -11.97
CA TYR A 524 20.46 11.95 -10.60
C TYR A 524 19.08 11.38 -10.19
N CYS A 525 18.89 11.28 -8.89
CA CYS A 525 17.60 10.97 -8.27
C CYS A 525 17.07 12.18 -7.52
N ILE A 526 15.75 12.36 -7.51
CA ILE A 526 15.06 13.38 -6.74
C ILE A 526 14.21 12.70 -5.68
N SER A 527 14.38 13.17 -4.44
CA SER A 527 13.47 12.90 -3.33
C SER A 527 12.92 14.22 -2.82
N ASN A 528 11.61 14.34 -2.62
CA ASN A 528 11.03 15.58 -2.14
C ASN A 528 9.84 15.37 -1.20
N SER A 529 9.72 16.26 -0.22
CA SER A 529 8.55 16.36 0.66
C SER A 529 7.78 17.63 0.33
N ILE A 530 6.59 17.45 -0.21
CA ILE A 530 5.62 18.51 -0.45
C ILE A 530 4.44 18.41 0.51
N TYR A 531 4.72 17.96 1.73
CA TYR A 531 3.72 17.81 2.78
C TYR A 531 3.18 19.18 3.21
N PRO A 532 1.87 19.44 3.09
CA PRO A 532 1.27 20.71 3.48
C PRO A 532 1.57 21.09 4.93
N GLU A 533 1.66 22.40 5.17
CA GLU A 533 1.98 23.01 6.48
C GLU A 533 3.43 22.80 6.95
N GLN A 534 4.27 22.13 6.15
CA GLN A 534 5.70 21.97 6.40
C GLN A 534 6.52 22.58 5.26
N THR A 535 7.74 22.99 5.59
CA THR A 535 8.67 23.50 4.59
C THR A 535 8.93 22.46 3.52
N TYR A 536 8.94 22.88 2.25
CA TYR A 536 9.34 22.01 1.16
C TYR A 536 10.80 21.59 1.31
N LYS A 537 11.05 20.31 1.20
CA LYS A 537 12.39 19.74 1.26
C LYS A 537 12.68 18.96 -0.01
N LEU A 538 13.86 19.16 -0.55
CA LEU A 538 14.30 18.53 -1.78
C LEU A 538 15.72 17.99 -1.61
N SER A 539 15.92 16.71 -1.94
CA SER A 539 17.24 16.13 -2.16
C SER A 539 17.43 15.76 -3.62
N ILE A 540 18.56 16.17 -4.20
CA ILE A 540 19.00 15.71 -5.51
C ILE A 540 20.31 14.96 -5.32
N ARG A 541 20.34 13.67 -5.72
CA ARG A 541 21.50 12.80 -5.56
C ARG A 541 22.10 12.40 -6.89
N THR A 542 23.39 12.66 -7.05
CA THR A 542 24.24 12.06 -8.08
C THR A 542 25.00 10.86 -7.50
N GLN A 543 25.94 10.28 -8.22
CA GLN A 543 26.83 9.24 -7.65
C GLN A 543 27.74 9.78 -6.54
N GLU A 544 28.13 11.04 -6.63
CA GLU A 544 29.19 11.64 -5.81
C GLU A 544 28.65 12.66 -4.79
N HIS A 545 27.52 13.31 -5.07
CA HIS A 545 27.02 14.44 -4.29
C HIS A 545 25.55 14.31 -3.95
N GLU A 546 25.18 14.89 -2.81
CA GLU A 546 23.80 15.17 -2.41
C GLU A 546 23.62 16.69 -2.29
N PHE A 547 22.66 17.23 -3.04
CA PHE A 547 22.17 18.59 -2.88
C PHE A 547 20.92 18.56 -2.01
N ARG A 548 20.85 19.43 -1.01
CA ARG A 548 19.72 19.62 -0.10
C ARG A 548 19.18 21.03 -0.23
N LEU A 549 17.87 21.17 -0.31
CA LEU A 549 17.19 22.46 -0.34
C LEU A 549 15.98 22.42 0.59
N GLU A 550 15.80 23.50 1.36
CA GLU A 550 14.65 23.70 2.23
C GLU A 550 14.12 25.12 2.07
N THR A 551 12.80 25.26 1.78
CA THR A 551 12.15 26.56 1.64
C THR A 551 11.94 27.23 2.99
N ALA A 552 11.88 28.57 2.98
CA ALA A 552 11.60 29.35 4.19
C ALA A 552 10.12 29.33 4.58
N ARG A 553 9.23 29.02 3.64
CA ARG A 553 7.78 28.97 3.86
C ARG A 553 7.25 27.54 3.77
N PRO A 554 6.19 27.21 4.51
CA PRO A 554 5.54 25.92 4.42
C PRO A 554 4.89 25.69 3.04
N THR A 555 4.73 24.45 2.64
CA THR A 555 3.97 24.02 1.46
C THR A 555 2.48 24.30 1.66
N HIS A 556 1.78 24.72 0.63
CA HIS A 556 0.33 24.89 0.63
C HIS A 556 -0.40 23.53 0.60
N HIS A 557 -1.69 23.56 0.96
CA HIS A 557 -2.57 22.37 0.96
C HIS A 557 -2.75 21.72 -0.42
N ASP A 558 -2.54 22.48 -1.49
CA ASP A 558 -2.60 22.00 -2.88
C ASP A 558 -1.24 21.49 -3.41
N GLY A 559 -0.22 21.47 -2.56
CA GLY A 559 1.13 21.05 -2.94
C GLY A 559 1.97 22.15 -3.60
N THR A 560 1.48 23.39 -3.64
CA THR A 560 2.26 24.53 -4.18
C THR A 560 3.34 24.95 -3.19
N VAL A 561 4.53 25.30 -3.70
CA VAL A 561 5.69 25.70 -2.90
C VAL A 561 6.20 27.09 -3.29
N ASP A 562 6.71 27.83 -2.32
CA ASP A 562 7.37 29.13 -2.57
C ASP A 562 8.89 28.96 -2.56
N MET A 563 9.46 28.94 -3.76
CA MET A 563 10.91 28.85 -4.00
C MET A 563 11.62 30.20 -4.01
N SER A 564 10.96 31.28 -3.61
CA SER A 564 11.59 32.64 -3.62
C SER A 564 12.65 32.80 -2.52
N ARG A 565 12.54 32.05 -1.44
CA ARG A 565 13.47 32.02 -0.29
C ARG A 565 13.69 30.61 0.18
N PHE A 566 14.94 30.15 0.17
CA PHE A 566 15.34 28.82 0.62
C PHE A 566 16.77 28.84 1.14
N ALA A 567 17.15 27.80 1.87
CA ALA A 567 18.53 27.41 2.17
C ALA A 567 18.91 26.22 1.30
N SER A 568 20.16 26.13 0.89
CA SER A 568 20.65 24.97 0.13
C SER A 568 22.11 24.66 0.41
N HIS A 569 22.46 23.38 0.41
CA HIS A 569 23.77 22.85 0.73
C HIS A 569 24.11 21.69 -0.21
N ILE A 570 25.38 21.45 -0.44
CA ILE A 570 25.88 20.26 -1.16
C ILE A 570 26.78 19.48 -0.22
N TYR A 571 26.65 18.19 -0.22
CA TYR A 571 27.50 17.28 0.57
C TYR A 571 28.09 16.21 -0.34
N THR A 572 29.29 15.72 0.02
CA THR A 572 29.82 14.48 -0.56
C THR A 572 28.99 13.28 -0.11
N ARG A 573 28.90 12.27 -0.96
CA ARG A 573 28.17 11.02 -0.64
C ARG A 573 29.11 9.89 -0.20
N ASP A 574 30.30 10.22 0.19
CA ASP A 574 31.22 9.31 0.85
C ASP A 574 31.04 9.28 2.38
N ALA A 575 31.86 8.49 3.05
CA ALA A 575 31.79 8.36 4.51
C ALA A 575 32.15 9.66 5.27
N ALA A 576 32.79 10.63 4.60
CA ALA A 576 33.17 11.90 5.21
C ALA A 576 31.98 12.86 5.32
N HIS A 577 31.03 12.76 4.36
CA HIS A 577 29.84 13.61 4.26
C HIS A 577 30.14 15.10 4.46
N GLU A 578 31.16 15.58 3.75
CA GLU A 578 31.66 16.95 3.87
C GLU A 578 30.84 17.92 3.01
N GLU A 579 30.62 19.13 3.53
CA GLU A 579 29.98 20.19 2.77
C GLU A 579 30.89 20.70 1.65
N VAL A 580 30.34 20.83 0.43
CA VAL A 580 31.06 21.19 -0.78
C VAL A 580 30.71 22.62 -1.19
N PHE A 581 31.75 23.46 -1.33
CA PHE A 581 31.62 24.87 -1.70
C PHE A 581 32.11 25.07 -3.15
N ASP A 582 31.38 24.52 -4.12
CA ASP A 582 31.63 24.69 -5.55
C ASP A 582 30.46 25.44 -6.20
N ALA A 583 30.71 26.67 -6.64
CA ALA A 583 29.68 27.54 -7.22
C ALA A 583 29.10 27.02 -8.55
N ALA A 584 29.91 26.32 -9.36
CA ALA A 584 29.45 25.76 -10.63
C ALA A 584 28.54 24.56 -10.41
N LEU A 585 28.94 23.67 -9.52
CA LEU A 585 28.14 22.52 -9.10
C LEU A 585 26.85 22.97 -8.42
N HIS A 586 26.91 23.98 -7.56
CA HIS A 586 25.73 24.54 -6.91
C HIS A 586 24.74 25.13 -7.93
N ALA A 587 25.23 25.86 -8.93
CA ALA A 587 24.38 26.41 -10.00
C ALA A 587 23.72 25.31 -10.84
N GLU A 588 24.41 24.17 -11.08
CA GLU A 588 23.84 23.01 -11.77
C GLU A 588 22.67 22.41 -10.96
N PHE A 589 22.87 22.16 -9.67
CA PHE A 589 21.82 21.63 -8.81
C PHE A 589 20.62 22.59 -8.67
N LEU A 590 20.87 23.89 -8.53
CA LEU A 590 19.80 24.88 -8.49
C LEU A 590 18.98 24.89 -9.79
N ARG A 591 19.63 24.77 -10.94
CA ARG A 591 18.92 24.65 -12.21
C ARG A 591 17.98 23.44 -12.22
N ILE A 592 18.45 22.26 -11.76
CA ILE A 592 17.63 21.04 -11.67
C ILE A 592 16.47 21.27 -10.69
N ALA A 593 16.72 21.87 -9.52
CA ALA A 593 15.71 22.16 -8.52
C ALA A 593 14.62 23.09 -9.04
N HIS A 594 14.99 24.16 -9.75
CA HIS A 594 14.04 25.09 -10.36
C HIS A 594 13.26 24.46 -11.52
N GLU A 595 13.91 23.65 -12.36
CA GLU A 595 13.22 22.91 -13.43
C GLU A 595 12.19 21.93 -12.84
N HIS A 596 12.55 21.24 -11.77
CA HIS A 596 11.64 20.32 -11.07
C HIS A 596 10.46 21.06 -10.45
N ALA A 597 10.69 22.18 -9.77
CA ALA A 597 9.65 22.95 -9.11
C ALA A 597 8.80 23.81 -10.06
N ALA A 598 9.21 24.00 -11.30
CA ALA A 598 8.60 24.97 -12.23
C ALA A 598 7.08 24.82 -12.42
N SER A 599 6.55 23.60 -12.29
CA SER A 599 5.12 23.33 -12.47
C SER A 599 4.28 23.48 -11.21
N PHE A 600 4.90 23.60 -10.03
CA PHE A 600 4.21 23.71 -8.74
C PHE A 600 4.80 24.82 -7.83
N HIS A 601 5.70 25.65 -8.38
CA HIS A 601 6.19 26.85 -7.70
C HIS A 601 5.25 28.03 -7.95
N GLU A 602 4.93 28.76 -6.89
CA GLU A 602 4.27 30.06 -6.92
C GLU A 602 4.90 30.97 -5.89
N LYS A 603 5.14 32.21 -6.29
CA LYS A 603 5.55 33.24 -5.34
C LYS A 603 4.32 33.74 -4.59
N TRP A 604 4.36 33.62 -3.26
CA TRP A 604 3.27 34.11 -2.41
C TRP A 604 3.44 35.61 -2.17
N GLU A 605 2.34 36.33 -2.33
CA GLU A 605 2.31 37.72 -1.90
C GLU A 605 2.55 37.79 -0.41
N GLU A 606 3.40 38.72 0.03
CA GLU A 606 3.58 38.96 1.47
C GLU A 606 2.25 39.46 2.00
N ASP A 607 1.70 38.79 3.01
CA ASP A 607 0.56 39.29 3.76
C ASP A 607 0.95 40.65 4.32
N CYS A 608 0.30 41.73 3.81
CA CYS A 608 0.49 43.12 4.24
C CYS A 608 -0.08 43.34 5.63
#